data_79a35e7d608d8f4413647f1edc480419
#
_entry.id   79a35e7d608d8f4413647f1edc480419
#
_cell.length_a   1.000
_cell.length_b   1.000
_cell.length_c   1.000
_cell.angle_alpha   90.00
_cell.angle_beta   90.00
_cell.angle_gamma   90.00
#
_symmetry.space_group_name_H-M   'P 1'
#
loop_
_entity.id
_entity.type
_entity.pdbx_description
1 polymer ?
#
loop_
_entity_poly.entity_id
_entity_poly.type
_entity_poly.pdbx_seq_one_letter_code
_entity_poly.pdbx_strand_id
1 'polypeptide(L)'
;MATLNEFMKFTKEVLDDFASRVEDNSRKRFLRKYKFQKKASTKGSLYNAINKKVQVFENSILVSFPFMKDVDYAKFVDQGVKGKTSSYSPSKTSPFKFGSGTGKKGGLTNAISQWVKSKRFQFRTEDGRFMSYQSMTYLISRKIYNKGIPAKKFFTRSFDEAYKNLPDEIIEAFALDVKQRFKEFTTK
;
A
#
# COMPACT_ATOMS: atom_id res chain seq x y z
N MET A 1 10.42 25.09 29.55
CA MET A 1 10.67 25.18 28.09
C MET A 1 9.46 24.65 27.37
N ALA A 2 8.95 25.35 26.34
CA ALA A 2 7.85 24.82 25.53
C ALA A 2 8.33 23.59 24.74
N THR A 3 7.53 22.55 24.71
CA THR A 3 7.86 21.33 23.95
C THR A 3 7.77 21.61 22.44
N LEU A 4 8.45 20.81 21.60
CA LEU A 4 8.36 20.93 20.14
C LEU A 4 6.89 20.87 19.67
N ASN A 5 6.08 20.09 20.37
CA ASN A 5 4.63 19.94 20.09
C ASN A 5 3.85 21.26 20.24
N GLU A 6 4.24 22.11 21.19
CA GLU A 6 3.64 23.45 21.39
C GLU A 6 4.19 24.47 20.40
N PHE A 7 5.48 24.34 20.03
CA PHE A 7 6.15 25.24 19.10
C PHE A 7 5.74 25.02 17.64
N MET A 8 5.54 23.76 17.20
CA MET A 8 5.27 23.43 15.80
C MET A 8 3.82 22.96 15.58
N LYS A 9 2.86 23.74 16.08
CA LYS A 9 1.44 23.38 16.01
C LYS A 9 0.93 23.32 14.57
N PHE A 10 1.15 24.37 13.78
CA PHE A 10 0.67 24.46 12.40
C PHE A 10 1.39 23.46 11.50
N THR A 11 2.70 23.31 11.65
CA THR A 11 3.48 22.31 10.91
C THR A 11 2.99 20.88 11.20
N LYS A 12 2.66 20.58 12.45
CA LYS A 12 2.10 19.28 12.84
C LYS A 12 0.72 19.05 12.22
N GLU A 13 -0.15 20.06 12.22
CA GLU A 13 -1.48 19.99 11.60
C GLU A 13 -1.38 19.69 10.10
N VAL A 14 -0.47 20.36 9.37
CA VAL A 14 -0.22 20.10 7.95
C VAL A 14 0.28 18.67 7.71
N LEU A 15 1.21 18.18 8.53
CA LEU A 15 1.72 16.82 8.42
C LEU A 15 0.66 15.76 8.73
N ASP A 16 -0.23 16.01 9.69
CA ASP A 16 -1.33 15.11 10.01
C ASP A 16 -2.39 15.10 8.89
N ASP A 17 -2.70 16.25 8.31
CA ASP A 17 -3.60 16.39 7.17
C ASP A 17 -3.03 15.69 5.92
N PHE A 18 -1.74 15.89 5.63
CA PHE A 18 -1.04 15.14 4.59
C PHE A 18 -1.18 13.63 4.79
N ALA A 19 -0.90 13.14 6.00
CA ALA A 19 -1.00 11.72 6.32
C ALA A 19 -2.43 11.19 6.17
N SER A 20 -3.43 11.99 6.54
CA SER A 20 -4.86 11.68 6.36
C SER A 20 -5.23 11.58 4.88
N ARG A 21 -4.79 12.57 4.08
CA ARG A 21 -5.01 12.58 2.61
C ARG A 21 -4.43 11.31 1.95
N VAL A 22 -3.21 10.92 2.34
CA VAL A 22 -2.57 9.69 1.83
C VAL A 22 -3.36 8.45 2.24
N GLU A 23 -3.77 8.33 3.50
CA GLU A 23 -4.53 7.19 4.02
C GLU A 23 -5.87 7.04 3.30
N ASP A 24 -6.66 8.10 3.24
CA ASP A 24 -7.98 8.12 2.62
C ASP A 24 -7.94 7.84 1.12
N ASN A 25 -7.00 8.47 0.41
CA ASN A 25 -6.82 8.24 -1.02
C ASN A 25 -6.36 6.81 -1.30
N SER A 26 -5.48 6.24 -0.43
CA SER A 26 -5.05 4.85 -0.54
C SER A 26 -6.23 3.89 -0.37
N ARG A 27 -7.09 4.10 0.63
CA ARG A 27 -8.31 3.32 0.85
C ARG A 27 -9.29 3.44 -0.32
N LYS A 28 -9.55 4.65 -0.80
CA LYS A 28 -10.43 4.90 -1.96
C LYS A 28 -9.91 4.21 -3.22
N ARG A 29 -8.60 4.31 -3.51
CA ARG A 29 -7.98 3.66 -4.67
C ARG A 29 -7.97 2.15 -4.56
N PHE A 30 -7.72 1.63 -3.37
CA PHE A 30 -7.78 0.20 -3.10
C PHE A 30 -9.18 -0.36 -3.39
N LEU A 31 -10.23 0.25 -2.85
CA LEU A 31 -11.63 -0.15 -3.10
C LEU A 31 -12.04 -0.03 -4.56
N ARG A 32 -11.64 1.04 -5.24
CA ARG A 32 -11.96 1.26 -6.66
C ARG A 32 -11.44 0.13 -7.55
N LYS A 33 -10.27 -0.42 -7.22
CA LYS A 33 -9.63 -1.50 -7.99
C LYS A 33 -10.11 -2.89 -7.59
N TYR A 34 -10.68 -3.04 -6.40
CA TYR A 34 -11.20 -4.30 -5.87
C TYR A 34 -12.72 -4.22 -5.65
N LYS A 35 -13.47 -4.00 -6.74
CA LYS A 35 -14.94 -3.87 -6.72
C LYS A 35 -15.68 -4.96 -5.93
N PHE A 36 -15.08 -6.15 -5.78
CA PHE A 36 -15.65 -7.30 -5.08
C PHE A 36 -15.38 -7.35 -3.56
N GLN A 37 -14.55 -6.46 -3.03
CA GLN A 37 -14.17 -6.49 -1.61
C GLN A 37 -14.96 -5.50 -0.73
N LYS A 38 -16.15 -5.06 -1.15
CA LYS A 38 -17.08 -4.31 -0.28
C LYS A 38 -17.49 -5.08 1.00
N LYS A 39 -17.22 -6.38 1.08
CA LYS A 39 -17.38 -7.24 2.28
C LYS A 39 -16.05 -7.56 2.98
N ALA A 40 -15.08 -6.67 2.96
CA ALA A 40 -13.84 -6.87 3.67
C ALA A 40 -13.95 -6.56 5.17
N SER A 41 -14.88 -7.19 5.84
CA SER A 41 -14.95 -7.19 7.31
C SER A 41 -14.06 -8.30 7.92
N THR A 42 -13.15 -8.90 7.14
CA THR A 42 -12.27 -9.96 7.62
C THR A 42 -11.06 -9.33 8.31
N LYS A 43 -10.87 -9.64 9.60
CA LYS A 43 -9.62 -9.32 10.33
C LYS A 43 -8.42 -9.73 9.45
N GLY A 44 -7.47 -8.81 9.22
CA GLY A 44 -6.28 -9.07 8.40
C GLY A 44 -6.38 -8.68 6.93
N SER A 45 -7.46 -8.04 6.49
CA SER A 45 -7.50 -7.48 5.13
C SER A 45 -6.58 -6.25 5.04
N LEU A 46 -5.86 -6.12 3.92
CA LEU A 46 -5.00 -4.96 3.67
C LEU A 46 -5.77 -3.64 3.78
N TYR A 47 -7.04 -3.61 3.38
CA TYR A 47 -7.89 -2.44 3.51
C TYR A 47 -8.01 -1.94 4.95
N ASN A 48 -8.24 -2.86 5.89
CA ASN A 48 -8.38 -2.53 7.31
C ASN A 48 -7.02 -2.18 7.95
N ALA A 49 -5.93 -2.69 7.38
CA ALA A 49 -4.59 -2.41 7.85
C ALA A 49 -4.03 -1.05 7.38
N ILE A 50 -4.64 -0.44 6.31
CA ILE A 50 -4.20 0.89 5.85
C ILE A 50 -4.41 1.89 6.99
N ASN A 51 -3.31 2.41 7.51
CA ASN A 51 -3.30 3.38 8.61
C ASN A 51 -2.11 4.33 8.49
N LYS A 52 -2.23 5.47 9.15
CA LYS A 52 -1.17 6.45 9.34
C LYS A 52 -0.72 6.47 10.79
N LYS A 53 0.47 6.96 11.04
CA LYS A 53 0.97 7.28 12.38
C LYS A 53 1.82 8.54 12.30
N VAL A 54 1.45 9.55 13.07
CA VAL A 54 2.22 10.78 13.25
C VAL A 54 2.75 10.81 14.67
N GLN A 55 4.05 10.93 14.84
CA GLN A 55 4.73 10.94 16.14
C GLN A 55 5.59 12.20 16.25
N VAL A 56 5.48 12.86 17.37
CA VAL A 56 6.30 14.03 17.70
C VAL A 56 7.39 13.58 18.68
N PHE A 57 8.63 13.84 18.33
CA PHE A 57 9.81 13.64 19.15
C PHE A 57 10.36 15.01 19.57
N GLU A 58 11.42 15.04 20.40
CA GLU A 58 12.02 16.28 20.87
C GLU A 58 12.48 17.23 19.74
N ASN A 59 13.01 16.68 18.64
CA ASN A 59 13.62 17.44 17.55
C ASN A 59 13.06 17.09 16.16
N SER A 60 11.97 16.31 16.08
CA SER A 60 11.42 15.89 14.81
C SER A 60 9.96 15.48 14.89
N ILE A 61 9.27 15.55 13.75
CA ILE A 61 7.94 14.98 13.57
C ILE A 61 8.06 13.88 12.53
N LEU A 62 7.65 12.68 12.89
CA LEU A 62 7.70 11.50 12.01
C LEU A 62 6.30 11.14 11.52
N VAL A 63 6.12 11.16 10.21
CA VAL A 63 4.95 10.59 9.54
C VAL A 63 5.31 9.21 9.01
N SER A 64 4.56 8.20 9.38
CA SER A 64 4.78 6.82 8.95
C SER A 64 3.49 6.12 8.54
N PHE A 65 3.64 5.11 7.68
CA PHE A 65 2.56 4.26 7.20
C PHE A 65 2.90 2.80 7.51
N PRO A 66 2.67 2.35 8.77
CA PRO A 66 3.15 1.06 9.27
C PRO A 66 2.67 -0.13 8.44
N PHE A 67 1.45 -0.08 7.90
CA PHE A 67 0.87 -1.18 7.12
C PHE A 67 1.74 -1.63 5.93
N MET A 68 2.56 -0.75 5.37
CA MET A 68 3.49 -1.12 4.28
C MET A 68 4.63 -2.03 4.76
N LYS A 69 4.88 -2.07 6.06
CA LYS A 69 5.86 -2.97 6.70
C LYS A 69 5.17 -4.16 7.38
N ASP A 70 4.07 -3.90 8.06
CA ASP A 70 3.39 -4.87 8.92
C ASP A 70 2.56 -5.87 8.13
N VAL A 71 2.16 -5.53 6.89
CA VAL A 71 1.46 -6.42 5.98
C VAL A 71 2.40 -6.88 4.87
N ASP A 72 2.96 -8.06 5.01
CA ASP A 72 4.01 -8.62 4.12
C ASP A 72 3.71 -8.50 2.62
N TYR A 73 2.44 -8.64 2.23
CA TYR A 73 2.05 -8.60 0.83
C TYR A 73 1.68 -7.19 0.32
N ALA A 74 1.62 -6.16 1.18
CA ALA A 74 1.21 -4.80 0.78
C ALA A 74 2.07 -4.24 -0.36
N LYS A 75 3.39 -4.39 -0.26
CA LYS A 75 4.37 -3.95 -1.27
C LYS A 75 4.16 -4.66 -2.61
N PHE A 76 3.89 -5.97 -2.59
CA PHE A 76 3.64 -6.74 -3.81
C PHE A 76 2.32 -6.34 -4.49
N VAL A 77 1.31 -5.97 -3.72
CA VAL A 77 0.04 -5.47 -4.26
C VAL A 77 0.22 -4.08 -4.85
N ASP A 78 0.96 -3.20 -4.19
CA ASP A 78 1.18 -1.83 -4.65
C ASP A 78 2.07 -1.79 -5.89
N GLN A 79 3.24 -2.38 -5.84
CA GLN A 79 4.26 -2.32 -6.90
C GLN A 79 4.14 -3.45 -7.93
N GLY A 80 3.34 -4.48 -7.63
CA GLY A 80 3.23 -5.67 -8.47
C GLY A 80 4.47 -6.56 -8.41
N VAL A 81 4.47 -7.62 -9.22
CA VAL A 81 5.61 -8.55 -9.36
C VAL A 81 5.83 -8.83 -10.84
N LYS A 82 7.05 -8.69 -11.33
CA LYS A 82 7.42 -9.06 -12.70
C LYS A 82 7.28 -10.56 -12.91
N GLY A 83 6.80 -10.94 -14.07
CA GLY A 83 6.83 -12.34 -14.49
C GLY A 83 8.23 -12.77 -14.95
N LYS A 84 8.42 -14.09 -15.06
CA LYS A 84 9.66 -14.66 -15.57
C LYS A 84 9.86 -14.34 -17.06
N THR A 85 8.82 -14.50 -17.87
CA THR A 85 8.89 -14.37 -19.32
C THR A 85 8.40 -13.03 -19.84
N SER A 86 7.32 -12.53 -19.25
CA SER A 86 6.72 -11.24 -19.61
C SER A 86 6.17 -10.55 -18.36
N SER A 87 5.89 -9.25 -18.45
CA SER A 87 5.32 -8.52 -17.31
C SER A 87 4.20 -7.60 -17.77
N TYR A 88 3.18 -7.46 -16.91
CA TYR A 88 2.17 -6.42 -17.12
C TYR A 88 2.84 -5.04 -17.14
N SER A 89 2.38 -4.16 -18.00
CA SER A 89 2.94 -2.81 -18.14
C SER A 89 3.11 -2.07 -16.80
N PRO A 90 2.12 -2.09 -15.88
CA PRO A 90 2.28 -1.43 -14.59
C PRO A 90 3.34 -2.04 -13.68
N SER A 91 3.77 -3.28 -13.94
CA SER A 91 4.76 -4.00 -13.11
C SER A 91 6.15 -4.04 -13.73
N LYS A 92 6.38 -3.45 -14.90
CA LYS A 92 7.68 -3.46 -15.58
C LYS A 92 8.80 -2.84 -14.75
N THR A 93 8.48 -1.86 -13.91
CA THR A 93 9.41 -1.15 -13.03
C THR A 93 9.50 -1.74 -11.61
N SER A 94 8.71 -2.78 -11.30
CA SER A 94 8.72 -3.40 -9.97
C SER A 94 10.09 -3.97 -9.62
N PRO A 95 10.56 -3.83 -8.37
CA PRO A 95 11.76 -4.49 -7.89
C PRO A 95 11.57 -6.01 -7.70
N PHE A 96 10.32 -6.45 -7.60
CA PHE A 96 9.98 -7.86 -7.37
C PHE A 96 9.85 -8.62 -8.68
N LYS A 97 10.43 -9.83 -8.74
CA LYS A 97 10.40 -10.69 -9.94
C LYS A 97 10.23 -12.16 -9.56
N PHE A 98 9.34 -12.88 -10.28
CA PHE A 98 9.28 -14.32 -10.17
C PHE A 98 10.53 -14.96 -10.79
N GLY A 99 11.00 -16.04 -10.15
CA GLY A 99 12.20 -16.75 -10.61
C GLY A 99 13.52 -16.10 -10.23
N SER A 100 13.54 -15.16 -9.27
CA SER A 100 14.75 -14.56 -8.69
C SER A 100 15.54 -15.52 -7.79
N GLY A 101 14.98 -16.69 -7.44
CA GLY A 101 15.63 -17.66 -6.55
C GLY A 101 15.45 -17.37 -5.05
N THR A 102 14.92 -16.22 -4.67
CA THR A 102 14.79 -15.79 -3.26
C THR A 102 13.54 -16.31 -2.55
N GLY A 103 12.56 -16.83 -3.30
CA GLY A 103 11.30 -17.32 -2.74
C GLY A 103 11.33 -18.80 -2.36
N LYS A 104 10.43 -19.20 -1.44
CA LYS A 104 10.27 -20.62 -1.06
C LYS A 104 9.87 -21.46 -2.29
N LYS A 105 10.61 -22.54 -2.57
CA LYS A 105 10.32 -23.47 -3.67
C LYS A 105 8.90 -24.02 -3.51
N GLY A 106 8.08 -23.95 -4.57
CA GLY A 106 6.70 -24.43 -4.56
C GLY A 106 5.68 -23.52 -3.83
N GLY A 107 6.10 -22.44 -3.22
CA GLY A 107 5.23 -21.55 -2.42
C GLY A 107 4.03 -21.01 -3.20
N LEU A 108 4.23 -20.55 -4.44
CA LEU A 108 3.15 -20.06 -5.30
C LEU A 108 2.14 -21.17 -5.61
N THR A 109 2.61 -22.36 -6.02
CA THR A 109 1.75 -23.47 -6.40
C THR A 109 0.92 -23.95 -5.21
N ASN A 110 1.53 -24.05 -4.02
CA ASN A 110 0.82 -24.44 -2.79
C ASN A 110 -0.25 -23.42 -2.41
N ALA A 111 0.08 -22.12 -2.44
CA ALA A 111 -0.88 -21.07 -2.14
C ALA A 111 -2.07 -21.07 -3.13
N ILE A 112 -1.80 -21.23 -4.43
CA ILE A 112 -2.85 -21.31 -5.45
C ILE A 112 -3.68 -22.59 -5.28
N SER A 113 -3.07 -23.74 -4.94
CA SER A 113 -3.80 -24.99 -4.67
C SER A 113 -4.81 -24.83 -3.53
N GLN A 114 -4.38 -24.24 -2.41
CA GLN A 114 -5.25 -23.94 -1.28
C GLN A 114 -6.38 -22.99 -1.66
N TRP A 115 -6.05 -21.94 -2.41
CA TRP A 115 -7.03 -20.94 -2.86
C TRP A 115 -8.06 -21.55 -3.81
N VAL A 116 -7.67 -22.30 -4.81
CA VAL A 116 -8.56 -22.97 -5.78
C VAL A 116 -9.53 -23.89 -5.06
N LYS A 117 -9.04 -24.70 -4.11
CA LYS A 117 -9.87 -25.61 -3.30
C LYS A 117 -10.84 -24.86 -2.40
N SER A 118 -10.37 -23.82 -1.69
CA SER A 118 -11.19 -23.04 -0.76
C SER A 118 -12.33 -22.28 -1.46
N LYS A 119 -12.06 -21.80 -2.67
CA LYS A 119 -13.06 -21.08 -3.50
C LYS A 119 -13.90 -22.01 -4.36
N ARG A 120 -13.60 -23.30 -4.38
CA ARG A 120 -14.21 -24.32 -5.26
C ARG A 120 -14.21 -23.85 -6.72
N PHE A 121 -13.11 -23.22 -7.13
CA PHE A 121 -13.00 -22.57 -8.43
C PHE A 121 -12.52 -23.57 -9.48
N GLN A 122 -13.38 -23.89 -10.47
CA GLN A 122 -13.08 -24.81 -11.57
C GLN A 122 -13.59 -24.23 -12.88
N PHE A 123 -12.75 -24.27 -13.92
CA PHE A 123 -13.20 -24.03 -15.30
C PHE A 123 -13.89 -25.26 -15.86
N ARG A 124 -14.72 -25.07 -16.87
CA ARG A 124 -15.22 -26.15 -17.71
C ARG A 124 -14.31 -26.33 -18.92
N THR A 125 -14.11 -27.56 -19.32
CA THR A 125 -13.48 -27.92 -20.60
C THR A 125 -14.46 -27.66 -21.74
N GLU A 126 -14.01 -27.71 -22.99
CA GLU A 126 -14.87 -27.59 -24.18
C GLU A 126 -16.00 -28.62 -24.17
N ASP A 127 -15.75 -29.85 -23.67
CA ASP A 127 -16.74 -30.90 -23.47
C ASP A 127 -17.71 -30.64 -22.29
N GLY A 128 -17.66 -29.49 -21.66
CA GLY A 128 -18.53 -29.11 -20.54
C GLY A 128 -18.18 -29.74 -19.18
N ARG A 129 -17.12 -30.55 -19.08
CA ARG A 129 -16.66 -31.19 -17.84
C ARG A 129 -15.87 -30.20 -16.98
N PHE A 130 -15.93 -30.35 -15.65
CA PHE A 130 -15.09 -29.55 -14.76
C PHE A 130 -13.62 -30.01 -14.81
N MET A 131 -12.72 -29.05 -14.91
CA MET A 131 -11.29 -29.32 -14.79
C MET A 131 -10.93 -29.75 -13.36
N SER A 132 -9.93 -30.62 -13.22
CA SER A 132 -9.43 -30.98 -11.89
C SER A 132 -8.81 -29.78 -11.17
N TYR A 133 -8.86 -29.77 -9.84
CA TYR A 133 -8.17 -28.74 -9.03
C TYR A 133 -6.66 -28.70 -9.29
N GLN A 134 -6.05 -29.85 -9.60
CA GLN A 134 -4.63 -29.94 -9.92
C GLN A 134 -4.32 -29.21 -11.25
N SER A 135 -5.10 -29.46 -12.29
CA SER A 135 -4.97 -28.79 -13.60
C SER A 135 -5.17 -27.29 -13.47
N MET A 136 -6.19 -26.88 -12.70
CA MET A 136 -6.46 -25.48 -12.41
C MET A 136 -5.29 -24.81 -11.70
N THR A 137 -4.76 -25.45 -10.65
CA THR A 137 -3.61 -24.96 -9.90
C THR A 137 -2.40 -24.75 -10.81
N TYR A 138 -2.13 -25.73 -11.67
CA TYR A 138 -1.01 -25.65 -12.62
C TYR A 138 -1.16 -24.48 -13.59
N LEU A 139 -2.31 -24.34 -14.25
CA LEU A 139 -2.55 -23.29 -15.24
C LEU A 139 -2.46 -21.89 -14.62
N ILE A 140 -3.11 -21.70 -13.46
CA ILE A 140 -3.10 -20.40 -12.77
C ILE A 140 -1.68 -20.05 -12.28
N SER A 141 -1.01 -20.99 -11.64
CA SER A 141 0.36 -20.79 -11.13
C SER A 141 1.33 -20.47 -12.27
N ARG A 142 1.25 -21.22 -13.39
CA ARG A 142 2.08 -20.97 -14.58
C ARG A 142 1.83 -19.58 -15.18
N LYS A 143 0.57 -19.16 -15.26
CA LYS A 143 0.20 -17.83 -15.76
C LYS A 143 0.77 -16.73 -14.87
N ILE A 144 0.60 -16.84 -13.54
CA ILE A 144 1.12 -15.89 -12.58
C ILE A 144 2.65 -15.85 -12.61
N TYR A 145 3.30 -17.02 -12.64
CA TYR A 145 4.75 -17.11 -12.70
C TYR A 145 5.34 -16.46 -13.95
N ASN A 146 4.71 -16.67 -15.11
CA ASN A 146 5.20 -16.16 -16.39
C ASN A 146 4.87 -14.69 -16.64
N LYS A 147 3.67 -14.22 -16.26
CA LYS A 147 3.19 -12.85 -16.50
C LYS A 147 3.33 -11.92 -15.30
N GLY A 148 3.54 -12.47 -14.11
CA GLY A 148 3.62 -11.68 -12.89
C GLY A 148 2.27 -11.25 -12.34
N ILE A 149 2.31 -10.31 -11.40
CA ILE A 149 1.15 -9.69 -10.74
C ILE A 149 1.12 -8.21 -11.13
N PRO A 150 -0.01 -7.68 -11.62
CA PRO A 150 -0.07 -6.27 -12.01
C PRO A 150 0.01 -5.34 -10.79
N ALA A 151 0.82 -4.29 -10.88
CA ALA A 151 0.91 -3.24 -9.87
C ALA A 151 -0.43 -2.50 -9.72
N LYS A 152 -0.88 -2.30 -8.50
CA LYS A 152 -2.11 -1.54 -8.22
C LYS A 152 -1.84 -0.07 -7.94
N LYS A 153 -0.63 0.26 -7.46
CA LYS A 153 -0.18 1.62 -7.12
C LYS A 153 -1.22 2.39 -6.28
N PHE A 154 -1.82 1.69 -5.30
CA PHE A 154 -2.86 2.29 -4.47
C PHE A 154 -2.26 3.25 -3.44
N PHE A 155 -1.11 2.89 -2.87
CA PHE A 155 -0.38 3.70 -1.91
C PHE A 155 0.58 4.66 -2.61
N THR A 156 1.51 4.16 -3.44
CA THR A 156 2.52 4.98 -4.11
C THR A 156 1.90 6.18 -4.81
N ARG A 157 0.86 5.96 -5.61
CA ARG A 157 0.22 7.07 -6.32
C ARG A 157 -0.51 8.04 -5.39
N SER A 158 -1.10 7.56 -4.29
CA SER A 158 -1.76 8.42 -3.31
C SER A 158 -0.76 9.28 -2.55
N PHE A 159 0.40 8.69 -2.23
CA PHE A 159 1.51 9.40 -1.61
C PHE A 159 2.07 10.47 -2.54
N ASP A 160 2.41 10.11 -3.78
CA ASP A 160 3.00 11.04 -4.75
C ASP A 160 2.09 12.24 -5.03
N GLU A 161 0.77 12.00 -5.13
CA GLU A 161 -0.21 13.08 -5.35
C GLU A 161 -0.34 14.01 -4.14
N ALA A 162 -0.33 13.47 -2.93
CA ALA A 162 -0.39 14.28 -1.71
C ALA A 162 0.93 15.03 -1.46
N TYR A 163 2.06 14.41 -1.79
CA TYR A 163 3.39 14.99 -1.57
C TYR A 163 3.70 16.21 -2.45
N LYS A 164 3.03 16.35 -3.59
CA LYS A 164 3.31 17.46 -4.54
C LYS A 164 3.24 18.86 -3.91
N ASN A 165 2.25 19.08 -3.05
CA ASN A 165 2.02 20.38 -2.42
C ASN A 165 2.61 20.46 -1.01
N LEU A 166 3.01 19.33 -0.45
CA LEU A 166 3.49 19.25 0.94
C LEU A 166 4.67 20.18 1.25
N PRO A 167 5.71 20.33 0.38
CA PRO A 167 6.81 21.24 0.68
C PRO A 167 6.37 22.67 0.90
N ASP A 168 5.49 23.20 0.05
CA ASP A 168 4.98 24.57 0.15
C ASP A 168 4.09 24.72 1.40
N GLU A 169 3.19 23.78 1.64
CA GLU A 169 2.32 23.73 2.82
C GLU A 169 3.14 23.72 4.14
N ILE A 170 4.26 22.98 4.18
CA ILE A 170 5.15 22.95 5.35
C ILE A 170 5.85 24.30 5.56
N ILE A 171 6.35 24.93 4.49
CA ILE A 171 7.03 26.22 4.58
C ILE A 171 6.09 27.28 5.14
N GLU A 172 4.87 27.35 4.64
CA GLU A 172 3.84 28.27 5.10
C GLU A 172 3.48 28.03 6.58
N ALA A 173 3.25 26.77 6.96
CA ALA A 173 2.90 26.41 8.33
C ALA A 173 4.04 26.70 9.30
N PHE A 174 5.29 26.41 8.93
CA PHE A 174 6.45 26.72 9.74
C PHE A 174 6.64 28.22 9.94
N ALA A 175 6.42 29.03 8.90
CA ALA A 175 6.45 30.49 9.01
C ALA A 175 5.40 31.03 10.00
N LEU A 176 4.21 30.40 10.04
CA LEU A 176 3.17 30.73 11.02
C LEU A 176 3.57 30.36 12.44
N ASP A 177 4.17 29.17 12.63
CA ASP A 177 4.69 28.73 13.93
C ASP A 177 5.75 29.70 14.47
N VAL A 178 6.71 30.09 13.63
CA VAL A 178 7.75 31.09 13.97
C VAL A 178 7.13 32.44 14.32
N LYS A 179 6.20 32.93 13.49
CA LYS A 179 5.50 34.22 13.74
C LYS A 179 4.73 34.23 15.07
N GLN A 180 4.04 33.14 15.36
CA GLN A 180 3.33 32.98 16.63
C GLN A 180 4.31 33.05 17.82
N ARG A 181 5.43 32.38 17.71
CA ARG A 181 6.45 32.37 18.76
C ARG A 181 7.05 33.76 19.02
N PHE A 182 7.37 34.50 17.96
CA PHE A 182 7.83 35.89 18.12
C PHE A 182 6.80 36.77 18.84
N LYS A 183 5.52 36.64 18.53
CA LYS A 183 4.47 37.38 19.23
C LYS A 183 4.43 37.09 20.73
N GLU A 184 4.57 35.80 21.12
CA GLU A 184 4.60 35.38 22.52
C GLU A 184 5.78 36.01 23.31
N PHE A 185 6.94 36.21 22.64
CA PHE A 185 8.09 36.87 23.23
C PHE A 185 7.93 38.41 23.37
N THR A 186 7.22 39.04 22.45
CA THR A 186 7.03 40.49 22.45
C THR A 186 5.88 40.98 23.35
N THR A 187 5.01 40.06 23.81
CA THR A 187 3.85 40.36 24.64
C THR A 187 4.12 40.13 26.14
N LYS A 188 5.31 39.66 26.50
CA LYS A 188 5.82 39.55 27.88
C LYS A 188 6.74 40.71 28.23
#